data_76fcd1584d019e636c4d1ebc3ff22a78
#
_entry.id   76fcd1584d019e636c4d1ebc3ff22a78
#
_cell.length_a   1.000
_cell.length_b   1.000
_cell.length_c   1.000
_cell.angle_alpha   90.00
_cell.angle_beta   90.00
_cell.angle_gamma   90.00
#
_symmetry.space_group_name_H-M   'P 1'
#
loop_
_entity.id
_entity.type
_entity.pdbx_description
1 polymer ?
#
loop_
_entity_poly.entity_id
_entity_poly.type
_entity_poly.pdbx_seq_one_letter_code
_entity_poly.pdbx_strand_id
1 'polypeptide(L)'
;GGSVVKRVIKTYLFKKYVPYGFSKYCLSIEVNSLVGLPHDIRSKKYKELPRKKLFDSLNKEQKSLIFKIFKTKPLTITPKSVLLLTQPLAQDKWYKTPTERFQSIQEQYDYFDDIVQEYRTLGYNVYLKVHPRDVVDYSKLPVELLPSNVPMEIIELMSTGRFECGITHSSTALDSLTCVDKKITLVDLKDIK
;
A
#
# COMPACT_ATOMS: atom_id res chain seq x y z
N GLY A 1 4.55 9.54 -18.31
CA GLY A 1 5.43 10.68 -18.29
C GLY A 1 5.18 11.68 -19.41
N GLY A 2 4.45 12.77 -19.16
CA GLY A 2 4.38 13.87 -20.10
C GLY A 2 5.72 14.59 -20.15
N SER A 3 6.20 14.96 -21.35
CA SER A 3 7.48 15.65 -21.51
C SER A 3 7.55 16.88 -20.59
N VAL A 4 8.75 17.21 -20.09
CA VAL A 4 9.01 18.39 -19.26
C VAL A 4 8.44 19.66 -19.92
N VAL A 5 8.54 19.76 -21.25
CA VAL A 5 7.99 20.85 -22.07
C VAL A 5 6.46 20.96 -21.91
N LYS A 6 5.71 19.85 -21.95
CA LYS A 6 4.25 19.87 -21.74
C LYS A 6 3.88 20.33 -20.31
N ARG A 7 4.69 19.98 -19.31
CA ARG A 7 4.49 20.45 -17.92
C ARG A 7 4.73 21.96 -17.81
N VAL A 8 5.83 22.46 -18.39
CA VAL A 8 6.17 23.90 -18.39
C VAL A 8 5.05 24.69 -19.08
N ILE A 9 4.62 24.27 -20.28
CA ILE A 9 3.53 24.95 -21.00
C ILE A 9 2.24 24.96 -20.18
N LYS A 10 1.83 23.82 -19.58
CA LYS A 10 0.62 23.77 -18.75
C LYS A 10 0.71 24.64 -17.50
N THR A 11 1.88 24.73 -16.89
CA THR A 11 2.08 25.50 -15.66
C THR A 11 2.13 27.00 -15.92
N TYR A 12 2.86 27.43 -16.96
CA TYR A 12 3.11 28.85 -17.20
C TYR A 12 2.09 29.51 -18.13
N LEU A 13 1.68 28.86 -19.21
CA LEU A 13 0.72 29.43 -20.17
C LEU A 13 -0.73 29.23 -19.76
N PHE A 14 -1.08 28.07 -19.21
CA PHE A 14 -2.48 27.76 -18.90
C PHE A 14 -2.80 27.83 -17.39
N LYS A 15 -1.80 28.01 -16.52
CA LYS A 15 -1.95 28.00 -15.04
C LYS A 15 -2.73 26.78 -14.52
N LYS A 16 -2.82 25.70 -15.31
CA LYS A 16 -3.70 24.55 -15.06
C LYS A 16 -3.05 23.40 -14.31
N TYR A 17 -1.72 23.41 -14.14
CA TYR A 17 -1.02 22.31 -13.50
C TYR A 17 0.14 22.82 -12.67
N VAL A 18 0.03 22.63 -11.37
CA VAL A 18 1.14 22.83 -10.43
C VAL A 18 1.43 21.48 -9.78
N PRO A 19 2.64 20.91 -9.92
CA PRO A 19 2.99 19.67 -9.24
C PRO A 19 2.78 19.77 -7.73
N TYR A 20 2.54 18.64 -7.09
CA TYR A 20 2.30 18.58 -5.63
C TYR A 20 3.38 19.32 -4.86
N GLY A 21 2.94 20.23 -3.99
CA GLY A 21 3.81 21.01 -3.11
C GLY A 21 4.51 22.22 -3.75
N PHE A 22 4.51 22.38 -5.07
CA PHE A 22 5.16 23.50 -5.74
C PHE A 22 4.35 24.81 -5.68
N SER A 23 3.05 24.74 -5.43
CA SER A 23 2.22 25.92 -5.33
C SER A 23 2.68 26.85 -4.21
N LYS A 24 2.68 28.17 -4.46
CA LYS A 24 2.95 29.19 -3.41
C LYS A 24 1.91 29.16 -2.29
N TYR A 25 0.73 28.61 -2.55
CA TYR A 25 -0.32 28.45 -1.55
C TYR A 25 -0.19 27.16 -0.72
N CYS A 26 0.71 26.25 -1.09
CA CYS A 26 1.07 25.12 -0.26
C CYS A 26 2.03 25.58 0.83
N LEU A 27 1.54 25.74 2.04
CA LEU A 27 2.30 26.26 3.18
C LEU A 27 3.15 25.17 3.83
N SER A 28 2.69 23.93 3.87
CA SER A 28 3.42 22.79 4.40
C SER A 28 3.07 21.51 3.66
N ILE A 29 3.99 20.53 3.72
CA ILE A 29 3.83 19.18 3.20
C ILE A 29 4.17 18.23 4.34
N GLU A 30 3.16 17.59 4.89
CA GLU A 30 3.34 16.60 5.95
C GLU A 30 3.80 15.29 5.33
N VAL A 31 4.86 14.71 5.87
CA VAL A 31 5.50 13.49 5.39
C VAL A 31 5.76 12.54 6.54
N ASN A 32 5.68 11.24 6.27
CA ASN A 32 5.94 10.22 7.29
C ASN A 32 7.41 10.17 7.72
N SER A 33 8.35 10.44 6.78
CA SER A 33 9.78 10.54 7.01
C SER A 33 10.39 11.55 6.03
N LEU A 34 11.44 12.25 6.46
CA LEU A 34 12.23 13.13 5.58
C LEU A 34 13.24 12.35 4.73
N VAL A 35 13.51 11.09 5.08
CA VAL A 35 14.48 10.25 4.38
C VAL A 35 13.98 9.93 2.95
N GLY A 36 14.85 10.12 1.95
CA GLY A 36 14.54 9.82 0.55
C GLY A 36 13.68 10.86 -0.18
N LEU A 37 13.33 11.98 0.47
CA LEU A 37 12.57 13.04 -0.19
C LEU A 37 13.46 13.86 -1.15
N PRO A 38 12.86 14.36 -2.26
CA PRO A 38 13.59 15.22 -3.19
C PRO A 38 14.12 16.51 -2.55
N HIS A 39 15.38 16.84 -2.81
CA HIS A 39 15.98 18.12 -2.44
C HIS A 39 15.66 19.17 -3.50
N ASP A 40 14.53 19.88 -3.34
CA ASP A 40 14.10 20.98 -4.22
C ASP A 40 13.41 22.09 -3.40
N ILE A 41 12.74 23.03 -4.09
CA ILE A 41 12.05 24.16 -3.42
C ILE A 41 11.00 23.72 -2.39
N ARG A 42 10.54 22.48 -2.44
CA ARG A 42 9.58 21.91 -1.48
C ARG A 42 10.24 21.57 -0.14
N SER A 43 11.57 21.40 -0.12
CA SER A 43 12.29 20.99 1.09
C SER A 43 12.00 21.90 2.29
N LYS A 44 11.80 23.19 2.04
CA LYS A 44 11.46 24.18 3.08
C LYS A 44 10.03 24.02 3.64
N LYS A 45 9.20 23.23 2.98
CA LYS A 45 7.79 23.00 3.34
C LYS A 45 7.57 21.66 4.03
N TYR A 46 8.55 20.76 3.98
CA TYR A 46 8.40 19.42 4.59
C TYR A 46 8.34 19.53 6.11
N LYS A 47 7.33 18.87 6.67
CA LYS A 47 7.17 18.65 8.10
C LYS A 47 7.05 17.16 8.34
N GLU A 48 7.99 16.61 9.09
CA GLU A 48 7.93 15.20 9.46
C GLU A 48 6.82 14.98 10.48
N LEU A 49 5.88 14.12 10.13
CA LEU A 49 4.76 13.72 10.97
C LEU A 49 4.57 12.21 10.84
N PRO A 50 5.31 11.42 11.61
CA PRO A 50 5.23 9.96 11.55
C PRO A 50 3.82 9.47 11.87
N ARG A 51 3.22 8.70 10.95
CA ARG A 51 1.86 8.15 11.12
C ARG A 51 1.72 7.34 12.40
N LYS A 52 2.76 6.60 12.77
CA LYS A 52 2.76 5.84 14.03
C LYS A 52 2.53 6.75 15.24
N LYS A 53 3.20 7.91 15.31
CA LYS A 53 2.99 8.88 16.41
C LYS A 53 1.55 9.38 16.46
N LEU A 54 0.93 9.62 15.29
CA LEU A 54 -0.48 10.01 15.22
C LEU A 54 -1.37 8.92 15.80
N PHE A 55 -1.18 7.66 15.39
CA PHE A 55 -1.98 6.55 15.88
C PHE A 55 -1.75 6.27 17.37
N ASP A 56 -0.52 6.38 17.84
CA ASP A 56 -0.19 6.19 19.26
C ASP A 56 -0.85 7.27 20.14
N SER A 57 -1.02 8.49 19.61
CA SER A 57 -1.67 9.61 20.32
C SER A 57 -3.20 9.47 20.43
N LEU A 58 -3.84 8.59 19.67
CA LEU A 58 -5.28 8.39 19.72
C LEU A 58 -5.70 7.72 21.05
N ASN A 59 -6.70 8.30 21.70
CA ASN A 59 -7.30 7.71 22.87
C ASN A 59 -8.27 6.56 22.51
N LYS A 60 -8.78 5.85 23.52
CA LYS A 60 -9.69 4.70 23.33
C LYS A 60 -10.97 5.07 22.58
N GLU A 61 -11.53 6.25 22.85
CA GLU A 61 -12.77 6.72 22.21
C GLU A 61 -12.56 7.01 20.74
N GLN A 62 -11.45 7.68 20.40
CA GLN A 62 -11.07 7.96 19.01
C GLN A 62 -10.82 6.66 18.22
N LYS A 63 -10.11 5.70 18.82
CA LYS A 63 -9.93 4.36 18.20
C LYS A 63 -11.25 3.64 18.02
N SER A 64 -12.14 3.68 19.01
CA SER A 64 -13.48 3.10 18.89
C SER A 64 -14.32 3.74 17.80
N LEU A 65 -14.22 5.07 17.63
CA LEU A 65 -14.90 5.80 16.55
C LEU A 65 -14.39 5.37 15.17
N ILE A 66 -13.07 5.22 15.00
CA ILE A 66 -12.46 4.71 13.76
C ILE A 66 -13.04 3.33 13.43
N PHE A 67 -13.10 2.41 14.39
CA PHE A 67 -13.65 1.07 14.19
C PHE A 67 -15.12 1.09 13.77
N LYS A 68 -15.92 1.99 14.34
CA LYS A 68 -17.32 2.18 13.94
C LYS A 68 -17.45 2.72 12.52
N ILE A 69 -16.63 3.72 12.15
CA ILE A 69 -16.64 4.31 10.80
C ILE A 69 -16.30 3.26 9.74
N PHE A 70 -15.26 2.47 9.97
CA PHE A 70 -14.83 1.43 9.03
C PHE A 70 -15.60 0.12 9.16
N LYS A 71 -16.56 0.03 10.09
CA LYS A 71 -17.37 -1.18 10.38
C LYS A 71 -16.48 -2.42 10.57
N THR A 72 -15.41 -2.27 11.32
CA THR A 72 -14.38 -3.29 11.48
C THR A 72 -14.20 -3.66 12.95
N LYS A 73 -13.50 -4.76 13.20
CA LYS A 73 -13.21 -5.29 14.54
C LYS A 73 -11.71 -5.38 14.74
N PRO A 74 -11.24 -5.37 15.99
CA PRO A 74 -9.85 -5.70 16.30
C PRO A 74 -9.45 -7.04 15.67
N LEU A 75 -8.27 -7.09 15.08
CA LEU A 75 -7.69 -8.29 14.48
C LEU A 75 -6.61 -8.86 15.41
N THR A 76 -6.74 -10.14 15.76
CA THR A 76 -5.69 -10.87 16.47
C THR A 76 -4.89 -11.68 15.46
N ILE A 77 -3.65 -11.24 15.22
CA ILE A 77 -2.73 -11.95 14.35
C ILE A 77 -2.13 -13.11 15.13
N THR A 78 -2.35 -14.32 14.65
CA THR A 78 -1.81 -15.53 15.25
C THR A 78 -0.32 -15.69 14.94
N PRO A 79 0.46 -16.45 15.76
CA PRO A 79 1.82 -16.83 15.39
C PRO A 79 1.87 -17.54 14.03
N LYS A 80 3.00 -17.46 13.36
CA LYS A 80 3.21 -18.08 12.05
C LYS A 80 2.20 -17.58 11.00
N SER A 81 2.04 -16.26 10.91
CA SER A 81 1.14 -15.59 9.98
C SER A 81 1.90 -14.80 8.93
N VAL A 82 1.40 -14.82 7.71
CA VAL A 82 1.89 -14.00 6.59
C VAL A 82 0.79 -13.07 6.08
N LEU A 83 1.17 -11.85 5.77
CA LEU A 83 0.31 -10.85 5.12
C LEU A 83 0.64 -10.78 3.64
N LEU A 84 -0.32 -11.10 2.77
CA LEU A 84 -0.19 -10.96 1.33
C LEU A 84 -1.03 -9.77 0.84
N LEU A 85 -0.37 -8.81 0.18
CA LEU A 85 -1.02 -7.64 -0.41
C LEU A 85 -1.16 -7.85 -1.92
N THR A 86 -2.40 -7.90 -2.42
CA THR A 86 -2.63 -7.99 -3.88
C THR A 86 -2.48 -6.63 -4.56
N GLN A 87 -2.40 -6.64 -5.87
CA GLN A 87 -2.39 -5.47 -6.74
C GLN A 87 -3.17 -5.78 -8.01
N PRO A 88 -3.78 -4.78 -8.69
CA PRO A 88 -4.57 -4.98 -9.89
C PRO A 88 -3.67 -5.19 -11.13
N LEU A 89 -2.86 -6.25 -11.13
CA LEU A 89 -1.79 -6.48 -12.11
C LEU A 89 -2.32 -6.68 -13.53
N ALA A 90 -3.42 -7.43 -13.67
CA ALA A 90 -4.04 -7.68 -14.98
C ALA A 90 -4.78 -6.46 -15.55
N GLN A 91 -5.23 -5.53 -14.70
CA GLN A 91 -6.03 -4.38 -15.11
C GLN A 91 -5.23 -3.10 -15.23
N ASP A 92 -4.12 -2.97 -14.51
CA ASP A 92 -3.36 -1.72 -14.44
C ASP A 92 -2.38 -1.60 -15.61
N LYS A 93 -2.63 -0.61 -16.46
CA LYS A 93 -1.80 -0.31 -17.63
C LYS A 93 -0.36 0.10 -17.28
N TRP A 94 -0.05 0.33 -16.01
CA TRP A 94 1.28 0.71 -15.54
C TRP A 94 2.26 -0.48 -15.53
N TYR A 95 1.77 -1.72 -15.36
CA TYR A 95 2.55 -2.96 -15.39
C TYR A 95 2.75 -3.44 -16.84
N LYS A 96 3.34 -2.59 -17.69
CA LYS A 96 3.40 -2.79 -19.14
C LYS A 96 4.72 -3.32 -19.67
N THR A 97 5.50 -4.03 -18.90
CA THR A 97 6.61 -4.77 -19.49
C THR A 97 6.10 -6.08 -20.11
N PRO A 98 6.60 -6.48 -21.29
CA PRO A 98 6.13 -7.71 -21.96
C PRO A 98 6.30 -8.97 -21.11
N THR A 99 7.24 -8.96 -20.16
CA THR A 99 7.57 -10.09 -19.27
C THR A 99 6.74 -10.14 -17.98
N GLU A 100 6.06 -9.05 -17.62
CA GLU A 100 5.40 -8.90 -16.31
C GLU A 100 3.91 -8.62 -16.42
N ARG A 101 3.37 -8.63 -17.62
CA ARG A 101 1.96 -8.36 -17.88
C ARG A 101 1.15 -9.63 -17.73
N PHE A 102 0.33 -9.68 -16.70
CA PHE A 102 -0.72 -10.67 -16.62
C PHE A 102 -1.74 -10.45 -17.74
N GLN A 103 -1.98 -11.47 -18.54
CA GLN A 103 -2.86 -11.41 -19.71
C GLN A 103 -4.34 -11.45 -19.33
N SER A 104 -4.63 -12.02 -18.16
CA SER A 104 -6.00 -12.24 -17.70
C SER A 104 -6.12 -12.13 -16.17
N ILE A 105 -7.36 -11.95 -15.72
CA ILE A 105 -7.74 -12.01 -14.31
C ILE A 105 -7.42 -13.40 -13.73
N GLN A 106 -7.54 -14.46 -14.55
CA GLN A 106 -7.23 -15.82 -14.11
C GLN A 106 -5.75 -16.02 -13.84
N GLU A 107 -4.86 -15.51 -14.70
CA GLU A 107 -3.41 -15.56 -14.47
C GLU A 107 -3.01 -14.80 -13.20
N GLN A 108 -3.65 -13.66 -12.93
CA GLN A 108 -3.43 -12.94 -11.68
C GLN A 108 -3.92 -13.74 -10.47
N TYR A 109 -5.08 -14.40 -10.57
CA TYR A 109 -5.58 -15.27 -9.52
C TYR A 109 -4.61 -16.41 -9.25
N ASP A 110 -4.20 -17.13 -10.31
CA ASP A 110 -3.28 -18.29 -10.21
C ASP A 110 -1.95 -17.88 -9.58
N TYR A 111 -1.42 -16.71 -9.95
CA TYR A 111 -0.19 -16.17 -9.37
C TYR A 111 -0.29 -15.95 -7.84
N PHE A 112 -1.39 -15.37 -7.36
CA PHE A 112 -1.58 -15.18 -5.93
C PHE A 112 -1.95 -16.49 -5.22
N ASP A 113 -2.64 -17.41 -5.90
CA ASP A 113 -2.92 -18.76 -5.37
C ASP A 113 -1.61 -19.53 -5.15
N ASP A 114 -0.69 -19.53 -6.11
CA ASP A 114 0.61 -20.20 -5.97
C ASP A 114 1.35 -19.71 -4.71
N ILE A 115 1.39 -18.40 -4.47
CA ILE A 115 1.99 -17.83 -3.25
C ILE A 115 1.24 -18.31 -1.99
N VAL A 116 -0.08 -18.32 -2.01
CA VAL A 116 -0.89 -18.80 -0.90
C VAL A 116 -0.60 -20.26 -0.60
N GLN A 117 -0.56 -21.12 -1.62
CA GLN A 117 -0.30 -22.56 -1.45
C GLN A 117 1.11 -22.81 -0.91
N GLU A 118 2.12 -22.08 -1.38
CA GLU A 118 3.48 -22.15 -0.87
C GLU A 118 3.52 -21.90 0.65
N TYR A 119 2.97 -20.76 1.10
CA TYR A 119 2.99 -20.43 2.52
C TYR A 119 2.11 -21.31 3.37
N ARG A 120 0.97 -21.77 2.83
CA ARG A 120 0.11 -22.77 3.50
C ARG A 120 0.85 -24.09 3.69
N THR A 121 1.59 -24.54 2.70
CA THR A 121 2.40 -25.78 2.78
C THR A 121 3.49 -25.65 3.85
N LEU A 122 4.06 -24.47 4.02
CA LEU A 122 5.00 -24.17 5.10
C LEU A 122 4.31 -24.02 6.47
N GLY A 123 2.99 -24.15 6.53
CA GLY A 123 2.17 -24.12 7.74
C GLY A 123 1.87 -22.70 8.25
N TYR A 124 1.92 -21.69 7.39
CA TYR A 124 1.52 -20.32 7.75
C TYR A 124 0.00 -20.12 7.65
N ASN A 125 -0.52 -19.27 8.52
CA ASN A 125 -1.83 -18.66 8.34
C ASN A 125 -1.69 -17.48 7.39
N VAL A 126 -2.38 -17.54 6.25
CA VAL A 126 -2.29 -16.49 5.21
C VAL A 126 -3.44 -15.50 5.37
N TYR A 127 -3.09 -14.24 5.56
CA TYR A 127 -4.01 -13.10 5.55
C TYR A 127 -3.86 -12.38 4.22
N LEU A 128 -4.96 -12.26 3.48
CA LEU A 128 -4.96 -11.62 2.16
C LEU A 128 -5.66 -10.27 2.22
N LYS A 129 -4.94 -9.23 1.86
CA LYS A 129 -5.47 -7.87 1.71
C LYS A 129 -5.61 -7.53 0.23
N VAL A 130 -6.83 -7.56 -0.25
CA VAL A 130 -7.13 -7.23 -1.65
C VAL A 130 -7.02 -5.72 -1.85
N HIS A 131 -6.33 -5.31 -2.91
CA HIS A 131 -6.22 -3.90 -3.29
C HIS A 131 -7.61 -3.36 -3.70
N PRO A 132 -8.01 -2.12 -3.31
CA PRO A 132 -9.36 -1.60 -3.61
C PRO A 132 -9.74 -1.55 -5.10
N ARG A 133 -8.75 -1.52 -6.00
CA ARG A 133 -8.96 -1.56 -7.47
C ARG A 133 -8.83 -2.96 -8.08
N ASP A 134 -8.46 -3.94 -7.29
CA ASP A 134 -8.35 -5.32 -7.75
C ASP A 134 -9.75 -5.93 -7.82
N VAL A 135 -10.12 -6.45 -8.97
CA VAL A 135 -11.46 -7.02 -9.22
C VAL A 135 -11.48 -8.54 -9.15
N VAL A 136 -10.32 -9.15 -8.87
CA VAL A 136 -10.22 -10.61 -8.75
C VAL A 136 -10.92 -11.06 -7.47
N ASP A 137 -11.75 -12.09 -7.60
CA ASP A 137 -12.40 -12.74 -6.46
C ASP A 137 -11.52 -13.84 -5.88
N TYR A 138 -10.94 -13.57 -4.72
CA TYR A 138 -10.10 -14.51 -3.97
C TYR A 138 -10.85 -15.28 -2.87
N SER A 139 -12.17 -15.24 -2.84
CA SER A 139 -12.97 -15.86 -1.77
C SER A 139 -12.83 -17.39 -1.69
N LYS A 140 -12.34 -18.02 -2.75
CA LYS A 140 -12.10 -19.47 -2.81
C LYS A 140 -10.73 -19.89 -2.26
N LEU A 141 -9.82 -18.94 -2.04
CA LEU A 141 -8.51 -19.26 -1.50
C LEU A 141 -8.60 -19.61 0.00
N PRO A 142 -7.74 -20.49 0.50
CA PRO A 142 -7.70 -20.87 1.92
C PRO A 142 -6.98 -19.80 2.75
N VAL A 143 -7.51 -18.57 2.76
CA VAL A 143 -6.94 -17.39 3.39
C VAL A 143 -7.93 -16.68 4.30
N GLU A 144 -7.44 -15.88 5.24
CA GLU A 144 -8.24 -14.90 5.95
C GLU A 144 -8.28 -13.59 5.16
N LEU A 145 -9.44 -13.28 4.56
CA LEU A 145 -9.64 -12.07 3.79
C LEU A 145 -9.76 -10.85 4.71
N LEU A 146 -8.85 -9.90 4.56
CA LEU A 146 -8.93 -8.61 5.24
C LEU A 146 -9.86 -7.66 4.47
N PRO A 147 -10.60 -6.76 5.18
CA PRO A 147 -11.53 -5.85 4.52
C PRO A 147 -10.84 -4.98 3.46
N SER A 148 -11.25 -5.09 2.19
CA SER A 148 -10.62 -4.37 1.07
C SER A 148 -10.79 -2.84 1.17
N ASN A 149 -11.90 -2.39 1.76
CA ASN A 149 -12.22 -0.96 1.94
C ASN A 149 -11.56 -0.31 3.17
N VAL A 150 -10.82 -1.06 3.99
CA VAL A 150 -10.11 -0.51 5.16
C VAL A 150 -8.64 -0.32 4.81
N PRO A 151 -8.06 0.88 4.96
CA PRO A 151 -6.63 1.10 4.76
C PRO A 151 -5.77 0.21 5.65
N MET A 152 -4.59 -0.20 5.15
CA MET A 152 -3.67 -1.05 5.92
C MET A 152 -3.23 -0.40 7.24
N GLU A 153 -3.09 0.90 7.26
CA GLU A 153 -2.76 1.66 8.47
C GLU A 153 -3.83 1.54 9.56
N ILE A 154 -5.10 1.41 9.17
CA ILE A 154 -6.20 1.17 10.11
C ILE A 154 -6.21 -0.28 10.56
N ILE A 155 -5.92 -1.23 9.66
CA ILE A 155 -5.78 -2.65 10.02
C ILE A 155 -4.63 -2.81 11.03
N GLU A 156 -3.49 -2.16 10.81
CA GLU A 156 -2.37 -2.13 11.75
C GLU A 156 -2.77 -1.59 13.14
N LEU A 157 -3.51 -0.46 13.17
CA LEU A 157 -4.02 0.12 14.41
C LEU A 157 -4.94 -0.83 15.18
N MET A 158 -5.70 -1.66 14.45
CA MET A 158 -6.66 -2.62 15.00
C MET A 158 -6.01 -3.93 15.42
N SER A 159 -4.82 -4.22 14.92
CA SER A 159 -4.18 -5.53 15.09
C SER A 159 -3.50 -5.65 16.45
N THR A 160 -3.62 -6.82 17.04
CA THR A 160 -2.75 -7.30 18.10
C THR A 160 -1.92 -8.46 17.57
N GLY A 161 -0.64 -8.52 17.94
CA GLY A 161 0.32 -9.46 17.37
C GLY A 161 1.03 -8.88 16.13
N ARG A 162 1.75 -9.73 15.41
CA ARG A 162 2.60 -9.34 14.27
C ARG A 162 2.57 -10.41 13.21
N PHE A 163 2.68 -9.99 11.95
CA PHE A 163 2.96 -10.89 10.85
C PHE A 163 4.46 -11.19 10.80
N GLU A 164 4.84 -12.46 10.73
CA GLU A 164 6.24 -12.84 10.55
C GLU A 164 6.77 -12.39 9.17
N CYS A 165 5.90 -12.38 8.17
CA CYS A 165 6.24 -11.95 6.83
C CYS A 165 5.10 -11.17 6.19
N GLY A 166 5.47 -10.17 5.40
CA GLY A 166 4.57 -9.47 4.49
C GLY A 166 5.09 -9.56 3.08
N ILE A 167 4.21 -9.81 2.13
CA ILE A 167 4.54 -10.04 0.72
C ILE A 167 3.70 -9.12 -0.15
N THR A 168 4.32 -8.53 -1.14
CA THR A 168 3.65 -7.79 -2.20
C THR A 168 4.38 -7.96 -3.52
N HIS A 169 3.66 -7.83 -4.63
CA HIS A 169 4.30 -7.84 -5.95
C HIS A 169 5.24 -6.64 -6.11
N SER A 170 4.74 -5.41 -5.99
CA SER A 170 5.53 -4.17 -6.16
C SER A 170 4.97 -2.96 -5.40
N SER A 171 4.17 -3.18 -4.33
CA SER A 171 3.56 -2.09 -3.58
C SER A 171 4.48 -1.52 -2.51
N THR A 172 4.53 -0.20 -2.40
CA THR A 172 5.19 0.51 -1.29
C THR A 172 4.34 0.53 0.00
N ALA A 173 3.10 0.04 -0.04
CA ALA A 173 2.24 0.01 1.13
C ALA A 173 2.83 -0.82 2.27
N LEU A 174 3.60 -1.85 1.93
CA LEU A 174 4.27 -2.71 2.91
C LEU A 174 5.38 -1.99 3.68
N ASP A 175 6.06 -1.02 3.06
CA ASP A 175 7.23 -0.35 3.64
C ASP A 175 6.91 0.37 4.95
N SER A 176 5.71 0.95 5.04
CA SER A 176 5.28 1.74 6.19
C SER A 176 4.70 0.94 7.34
N LEU A 177 4.40 -0.37 7.15
CA LEU A 177 3.77 -1.21 8.18
C LEU A 177 4.79 -1.61 9.25
N THR A 178 4.43 -1.38 10.51
CA THR A 178 5.25 -1.77 11.67
C THR A 178 4.83 -3.11 12.26
N CYS A 179 3.65 -3.62 11.89
CA CYS A 179 3.12 -4.92 12.33
C CYS A 179 3.66 -6.12 11.52
N VAL A 180 4.64 -5.90 10.64
CA VAL A 180 5.27 -6.91 9.79
C VAL A 180 6.76 -6.97 10.08
N ASP A 181 7.29 -8.16 10.38
CA ASP A 181 8.70 -8.33 10.73
C ASP A 181 9.60 -8.40 9.48
N LYS A 182 9.30 -9.30 8.55
CA LYS A 182 10.03 -9.44 7.29
C LYS A 182 9.18 -8.95 6.13
N LYS A 183 9.71 -8.06 5.30
CA LYS A 183 9.02 -7.48 4.14
C LYS A 183 9.64 -8.00 2.86
N ILE A 184 8.82 -8.55 1.97
CA ILE A 184 9.24 -9.12 0.68
C ILE A 184 8.49 -8.40 -0.43
N THR A 185 9.23 -7.74 -1.31
CA THR A 185 8.73 -7.22 -2.58
C THR A 185 9.24 -8.13 -3.69
N LEU A 186 8.33 -8.74 -4.45
CA LEU A 186 8.66 -9.76 -5.44
C LEU A 186 9.29 -9.15 -6.69
N VAL A 187 8.89 -7.92 -7.05
CA VAL A 187 9.41 -7.18 -8.20
C VAL A 187 9.77 -5.77 -7.76
N ASP A 188 11.00 -5.34 -8.00
CA ASP A 188 11.40 -3.95 -7.71
C ASP A 188 10.75 -2.99 -8.73
N LEU A 189 10.13 -1.91 -8.24
CA LEU A 189 9.54 -0.86 -9.10
C LEU A 189 10.57 -0.21 -10.04
N LYS A 190 11.87 -0.32 -9.75
CA LYS A 190 12.96 0.17 -10.61
C LYS A 190 13.14 -0.70 -11.86
N ASP A 191 12.76 -1.97 -11.78
CA ASP A 191 12.89 -2.94 -12.87
C ASP A 191 11.69 -2.89 -13.84
N ILE A 192 10.62 -2.16 -13.46
CA ILE A 192 9.38 -2.01 -14.24
C ILE A 192 9.42 -0.79 -15.20
N LYS A 193 10.58 -0.18 -15.44
CA LYS A 193 10.70 1.03 -16.28
C LYS A 193 10.84 0.73 -17.77
#